data_3f0e68e91a6b86ffc84c5fecabd98491
#
_entry.id   3f0e68e91a6b86ffc84c5fecabd98491
#
_cell.length_a   1.000
_cell.length_b   1.000
_cell.length_c   1.000
_cell.angle_alpha   90.00
_cell.angle_beta   90.00
_cell.angle_gamma   90.00
#
_symmetry.space_group_name_H-M   'P 1'
#
loop_
_entity.id
_entity.type
_entity.pdbx_description
1 polymer ?
#
loop_
_entity_poly.entity_id
_entity_poly.type
_entity_poly.pdbx_seq_one_letter_code
_entity_poly.pdbx_strand_id
1 'polypeptide(L)'
;MNKTLNQKAWFFVIPVFVLVAFNAVVPLMTVVNYSFQETFGSNVFAWEGTRWFKEILHSERFHASLGRQFIFTFIILLIQLPLGIGIALTMPKKGWGVPVCLILMSMPLLIPWNVVGAMWNIFALPEIGFLGNTLNSIGFDYNFTQQSGDAWFTTILMDVWHWTSLVVLLSYAGLNSIQPAYYQAAEIDGASRWDIFRYIEIPKMKKVLTLAILLRFMDSFMIYTEPFVLTGGGPGNATNFLSLDLVKMALGQFDLGPAAAMSLIYFLIVLLVCWIFYSIMMKDEGRV
;
A
#
# COMPACT_ATOMS: atom_id res chain seq x y z
N MET A 1 5.39 34.81 -22.43
CA MET A 1 5.17 33.75 -23.42
C MET A 1 3.75 33.24 -23.27
N ASN A 2 2.83 33.65 -24.17
CA ASN A 2 1.48 33.09 -24.19
C ASN A 2 1.56 31.63 -24.62
N LYS A 3 1.34 30.70 -23.71
CA LYS A 3 1.10 29.30 -24.06
C LYS A 3 -0.23 29.25 -24.82
N THR A 4 -0.17 29.14 -26.13
CA THR A 4 -1.33 28.79 -26.94
C THR A 4 -1.82 27.42 -26.45
N LEU A 5 -2.89 27.41 -25.67
CA LEU A 5 -3.59 26.19 -25.28
C LEU A 5 -3.97 25.46 -26.55
N ASN A 6 -3.35 24.30 -26.78
CA ASN A 6 -3.64 23.48 -27.94
C ASN A 6 -5.03 22.85 -27.76
N GLN A 7 -6.08 23.56 -28.22
CA GLN A 7 -7.48 23.12 -28.06
C GLN A 7 -7.72 21.73 -28.66
N LYS A 8 -6.94 21.31 -29.63
CA LYS A 8 -7.02 19.95 -30.24
C LYS A 8 -6.61 18.86 -29.26
N ALA A 9 -5.76 19.17 -28.26
CA ALA A 9 -5.37 18.19 -27.24
C ALA A 9 -6.56 17.77 -26.36
N TRP A 10 -7.53 18.66 -26.12
CA TRP A 10 -8.73 18.32 -25.37
C TRP A 10 -9.56 17.21 -26.02
N PHE A 11 -9.54 17.10 -27.34
CA PHE A 11 -10.27 16.06 -28.05
C PHE A 11 -9.78 14.64 -27.70
N PHE A 12 -8.51 14.50 -27.34
CA PHE A 12 -7.93 13.22 -26.90
C PHE A 12 -8.09 13.00 -25.39
N VAL A 13 -8.17 14.06 -24.61
CA VAL A 13 -8.29 13.98 -23.14
C VAL A 13 -9.73 13.75 -22.69
N ILE A 14 -10.71 14.37 -23.38
CA ILE A 14 -12.12 14.29 -22.99
C ILE A 14 -12.66 12.86 -22.91
N PRO A 15 -12.45 11.94 -23.89
CA PRO A 15 -12.96 10.58 -23.79
C PRO A 15 -12.43 9.83 -22.55
N VAL A 16 -11.14 9.97 -22.28
CA VAL A 16 -10.50 9.36 -21.11
C VAL A 16 -11.06 9.98 -19.82
N PHE A 17 -11.18 11.30 -19.77
CA PHE A 17 -11.74 12.01 -18.63
C PHE A 17 -13.18 11.59 -18.34
N VAL A 18 -14.02 11.46 -19.37
CA VAL A 18 -15.43 11.02 -19.22
C VAL A 18 -15.50 9.60 -18.67
N LEU A 19 -14.68 8.68 -19.19
CA LEU A 19 -14.61 7.30 -18.69
C LEU A 19 -14.16 7.23 -17.23
N VAL A 20 -13.11 7.97 -16.88
CA VAL A 20 -12.59 8.01 -15.50
C VAL A 20 -13.61 8.66 -14.57
N ALA A 21 -14.23 9.77 -14.97
CA ALA A 21 -15.25 10.44 -14.19
C ALA A 21 -16.46 9.54 -13.95
N PHE A 22 -16.94 8.85 -14.97
CA PHE A 22 -18.05 7.91 -14.84
C PHE A 22 -17.73 6.78 -13.84
N ASN A 23 -16.56 6.15 -13.97
CA ASN A 23 -16.14 5.07 -13.08
C ASN A 23 -15.84 5.52 -11.65
N ALA A 24 -15.52 6.78 -11.43
CA ALA A 24 -15.28 7.32 -10.08
C ALA A 24 -16.56 7.87 -9.45
N VAL A 25 -17.31 8.70 -10.19
CA VAL A 25 -18.44 9.45 -9.63
C VAL A 25 -19.63 8.54 -9.35
N VAL A 26 -19.99 7.63 -10.27
CA VAL A 26 -21.17 6.78 -10.11
C VAL A 26 -21.05 5.84 -8.88
N PRO A 27 -19.95 5.08 -8.70
CA PRO A 27 -19.79 4.27 -7.50
C PRO A 27 -19.76 5.10 -6.21
N LEU A 28 -19.08 6.26 -6.24
CA LEU A 28 -19.02 7.14 -5.06
C LEU A 28 -20.41 7.65 -4.69
N MET A 29 -21.22 8.09 -5.65
CA MET A 29 -22.62 8.50 -5.41
C MET A 29 -23.46 7.37 -4.84
N THR A 30 -23.25 6.14 -5.33
CA THR A 30 -23.94 4.95 -4.83
C THR A 30 -23.57 4.69 -3.36
N VAL A 31 -22.30 4.73 -3.03
CA VAL A 31 -21.82 4.56 -1.64
C VAL A 31 -22.35 5.67 -0.74
N VAL A 32 -22.32 6.94 -1.20
CA VAL A 32 -22.91 8.06 -0.45
C VAL A 32 -24.40 7.81 -0.22
N ASN A 33 -25.14 7.39 -1.24
CA ASN A 33 -26.58 7.15 -1.10
C ASN A 33 -26.86 6.02 -0.08
N TYR A 34 -26.18 4.88 -0.17
CA TYR A 34 -26.38 3.77 0.78
C TYR A 34 -25.96 4.11 2.20
N SER A 35 -24.99 4.98 2.40
CA SER A 35 -24.52 5.35 3.75
C SER A 35 -25.56 6.09 4.59
N PHE A 36 -26.63 6.62 3.97
CA PHE A 36 -27.74 7.28 4.62
C PHE A 36 -29.02 6.44 4.67
N GLN A 37 -28.96 5.19 4.21
CA GLN A 37 -30.13 4.31 4.07
C GLN A 37 -29.93 3.00 4.81
N GLU A 38 -31.05 2.45 5.31
CA GLU A 38 -31.19 1.05 5.67
C GLU A 38 -31.54 0.25 4.42
N THR A 39 -30.85 -0.87 4.18
CA THR A 39 -31.07 -1.73 3.04
C THR A 39 -31.62 -3.07 3.52
N PHE A 40 -32.92 -3.27 3.40
CA PHE A 40 -33.56 -4.53 3.76
C PHE A 40 -33.55 -5.48 2.57
N GLY A 41 -32.51 -6.28 2.39
CA GLY A 41 -32.40 -7.49 1.56
C GLY A 41 -33.07 -7.57 0.17
N SER A 42 -34.13 -6.82 -0.10
CA SER A 42 -34.91 -6.86 -1.33
C SER A 42 -35.42 -5.49 -1.74
N ASN A 43 -34.54 -4.63 -2.27
CA ASN A 43 -34.87 -3.34 -2.90
C ASN A 43 -35.78 -2.41 -2.07
N VAL A 44 -35.85 -2.60 -0.75
CA VAL A 44 -36.54 -1.71 0.17
C VAL A 44 -35.52 -0.86 0.89
N PHE A 45 -35.61 0.43 0.73
CA PHE A 45 -34.69 1.42 1.32
C PHE A 45 -35.46 2.33 2.26
N ALA A 46 -34.99 2.46 3.50
CA ALA A 46 -35.49 3.44 4.46
C ALA A 46 -34.40 4.49 4.75
N TRP A 47 -34.79 5.74 4.88
CA TRP A 47 -33.83 6.80 5.20
C TRP A 47 -33.48 6.78 6.69
N GLU A 48 -32.20 6.57 7.02
CA GLU A 48 -31.66 6.51 8.39
C GLU A 48 -30.80 7.73 8.77
N GLY A 49 -30.58 8.63 7.84
CA GLY A 49 -29.75 9.81 8.09
C GLY A 49 -28.31 9.45 8.43
N THR A 50 -27.78 10.03 9.51
CA THR A 50 -26.37 9.81 9.93
C THR A 50 -26.19 8.71 10.98
N ARG A 51 -27.17 7.83 11.17
CA ARG A 51 -27.14 6.78 12.19
C ARG A 51 -25.92 5.87 12.03
N TRP A 52 -25.67 5.36 10.84
CA TRP A 52 -24.57 4.45 10.55
C TRP A 52 -23.20 5.06 10.84
N PHE A 53 -23.02 6.34 10.54
CA PHE A 53 -21.77 7.05 10.86
C PHE A 53 -21.52 7.09 12.37
N LYS A 54 -22.54 7.34 13.16
CA LYS A 54 -22.43 7.35 14.62
C LYS A 54 -22.13 5.96 15.15
N GLU A 55 -22.83 4.94 14.67
CA GLU A 55 -22.62 3.56 15.08
C GLU A 55 -21.19 3.07 14.75
N ILE A 56 -20.72 3.30 13.52
CA ILE A 56 -19.35 2.92 13.10
C ILE A 56 -18.30 3.65 13.93
N LEU A 57 -18.44 4.96 14.14
CA LEU A 57 -17.47 5.75 14.91
C LEU A 57 -17.42 5.38 16.41
N HIS A 58 -18.44 4.72 16.94
CA HIS A 58 -18.45 4.20 18.32
C HIS A 58 -18.21 2.69 18.40
N SER A 59 -18.05 2.02 17.27
CA SER A 59 -17.84 0.58 17.21
C SER A 59 -16.43 0.18 17.62
N GLU A 60 -16.31 -0.67 18.65
CA GLU A 60 -15.02 -1.26 19.06
C GLU A 60 -14.39 -2.06 17.91
N ARG A 61 -15.22 -2.75 17.11
CA ARG A 61 -14.77 -3.51 15.94
C ARG A 61 -14.08 -2.61 14.92
N PHE A 62 -14.66 -1.44 14.64
CA PHE A 62 -14.08 -0.45 13.73
C PHE A 62 -12.73 0.06 14.25
N HIS A 63 -12.67 0.48 15.51
CA HIS A 63 -11.43 0.97 16.11
C HIS A 63 -10.32 -0.08 16.13
N ALA A 64 -10.68 -1.33 16.43
CA ALA A 64 -9.73 -2.44 16.45
C ALA A 64 -9.20 -2.76 15.03
N SER A 65 -10.06 -2.78 14.01
CA SER A 65 -9.65 -3.05 12.63
C SER A 65 -8.85 -1.88 12.02
N LEU A 66 -9.24 -0.64 12.34
CA LEU A 66 -8.50 0.57 11.97
C LEU A 66 -7.13 0.61 12.65
N GLY A 67 -7.05 0.28 13.94
CA GLY A 67 -5.79 0.20 14.66
C GLY A 67 -4.84 -0.83 14.04
N ARG A 68 -5.34 -2.03 13.72
CA ARG A 68 -4.55 -3.06 13.01
C ARG A 68 -4.05 -2.56 11.65
N GLN A 69 -4.90 -1.84 10.91
CA GLN A 69 -4.54 -1.27 9.60
C GLN A 69 -3.37 -0.29 9.71
N PHE A 70 -3.43 0.65 10.68
CA PHE A 70 -2.35 1.61 10.91
C PHE A 70 -1.06 0.94 11.37
N ILE A 71 -1.14 -0.01 12.32
CA ILE A 71 0.01 -0.75 12.82
C ILE A 71 0.68 -1.53 11.69
N PHE A 72 -0.11 -2.25 10.88
CA PHE A 72 0.39 -2.98 9.72
C PHE A 72 1.12 -2.06 8.74
N THR A 73 0.47 -0.97 8.32
CA THR A 73 1.03 0.01 7.39
C THR A 73 2.34 0.61 7.93
N PHE A 74 2.38 0.96 9.22
CA PHE A 74 3.58 1.51 9.84
C PHE A 74 4.72 0.50 9.84
N ILE A 75 4.46 -0.75 10.23
CA ILE A 75 5.49 -1.81 10.28
C ILE A 75 6.06 -2.10 8.89
N ILE A 76 5.21 -2.27 7.88
CA ILE A 76 5.71 -2.57 6.54
C ILE A 76 6.52 -1.41 5.95
N LEU A 77 6.08 -0.16 6.15
CA LEU A 77 6.84 1.00 5.70
C LEU A 77 8.20 1.09 6.39
N LEU A 78 8.24 0.83 7.70
CA LEU A 78 9.47 0.83 8.49
C LEU A 78 10.48 -0.22 8.00
N ILE A 79 10.01 -1.36 7.48
CA ILE A 79 10.86 -2.43 6.95
C ILE A 79 11.20 -2.20 5.48
N GLN A 80 10.20 -1.92 4.65
CA GLN A 80 10.37 -1.86 3.19
C GLN A 80 11.21 -0.68 2.72
N LEU A 81 11.09 0.48 3.36
CA LEU A 81 11.84 1.66 2.95
C LEU A 81 13.34 1.48 3.13
N PRO A 82 13.86 1.13 4.34
CA PRO A 82 15.28 0.88 4.50
C PRO A 82 15.79 -0.29 3.67
N LEU A 83 15.01 -1.37 3.60
CA LEU A 83 15.38 -2.56 2.82
C LEU A 83 15.45 -2.25 1.32
N GLY A 84 14.44 -1.58 0.78
CA GLY A 84 14.39 -1.20 -0.63
C GLY A 84 15.48 -0.22 -1.04
N ILE A 85 15.75 0.81 -0.20
CA ILE A 85 16.86 1.74 -0.42
C ILE A 85 18.19 0.98 -0.33
N GLY A 86 18.37 0.13 0.68
CA GLY A 86 19.58 -0.67 0.86
C GLY A 86 19.88 -1.56 -0.35
N ILE A 87 18.89 -2.29 -0.85
CA ILE A 87 19.01 -3.10 -2.07
C ILE A 87 19.37 -2.21 -3.27
N ALA A 88 18.67 -1.09 -3.47
CA ALA A 88 18.92 -0.18 -4.59
C ALA A 88 20.36 0.36 -4.61
N LEU A 89 20.93 0.63 -3.42
CA LEU A 89 22.33 1.07 -3.28
C LEU A 89 23.37 0.02 -3.69
N THR A 90 23.03 -1.28 -3.58
CA THR A 90 23.91 -2.38 -3.96
C THR A 90 23.78 -2.77 -5.44
N MET A 91 22.74 -2.30 -6.13
CA MET A 91 22.52 -2.64 -7.55
C MET A 91 23.59 -2.04 -8.45
N PRO A 92 23.99 -2.75 -9.53
CA PRO A 92 24.95 -2.25 -10.49
C PRO A 92 24.42 -1.03 -11.23
N LYS A 93 25.27 -0.02 -11.45
CA LYS A 93 24.91 1.22 -12.16
C LYS A 93 25.19 1.17 -13.66
N LYS A 94 25.95 0.18 -14.14
CA LYS A 94 26.37 0.02 -15.56
C LYS A 94 26.50 -1.45 -15.93
N GLY A 95 26.41 -1.72 -17.23
CA GLY A 95 26.63 -3.05 -17.79
C GLY A 95 25.37 -3.93 -17.81
N TRP A 96 25.57 -5.18 -18.23
CA TRP A 96 24.48 -6.17 -18.40
C TRP A 96 23.82 -6.62 -17.07
N GLY A 97 24.50 -6.42 -15.96
CA GLY A 97 23.92 -6.70 -14.64
C GLY A 97 22.71 -5.83 -14.29
N VAL A 98 22.63 -4.62 -14.86
CA VAL A 98 21.50 -3.71 -14.62
C VAL A 98 20.16 -4.32 -15.03
N PRO A 99 19.94 -4.71 -16.30
CA PRO A 99 18.66 -5.30 -16.70
C PRO A 99 18.35 -6.61 -15.95
N VAL A 100 19.36 -7.42 -15.65
CA VAL A 100 19.15 -8.66 -14.88
C VAL A 100 18.62 -8.35 -13.47
N CYS A 101 19.26 -7.43 -12.75
CA CYS A 101 18.77 -7.03 -11.43
C CYS A 101 17.38 -6.41 -11.48
N LEU A 102 17.08 -5.55 -12.48
CA LEU A 102 15.76 -4.96 -12.65
C LEU A 102 14.68 -6.02 -12.91
N ILE A 103 14.96 -7.02 -13.76
CA ILE A 103 14.04 -8.12 -14.02
C ILE A 103 13.80 -8.93 -12.75
N LEU A 104 14.86 -9.32 -12.05
CA LEU A 104 14.73 -10.10 -10.81
C LEU A 104 13.96 -9.33 -9.73
N MET A 105 14.21 -8.03 -9.58
CA MET A 105 13.48 -7.20 -8.63
C MET A 105 12.03 -6.96 -9.02
N SER A 106 11.69 -6.97 -10.30
CA SER A 106 10.31 -6.80 -10.75
C SER A 106 9.47 -8.08 -10.67
N MET A 107 10.08 -9.25 -10.59
CA MET A 107 9.38 -10.54 -10.58
C MET A 107 8.27 -10.63 -9.51
N PRO A 108 8.50 -10.30 -8.23
CA PRO A 108 7.44 -10.38 -7.23
C PRO A 108 6.23 -9.50 -7.57
N LEU A 109 6.44 -8.29 -8.10
CA LEU A 109 5.37 -7.36 -8.48
C LEU A 109 4.51 -7.84 -9.65
N LEU A 110 5.02 -8.72 -10.49
CA LEU A 110 4.29 -9.27 -11.64
C LEU A 110 3.34 -10.40 -11.25
N ILE A 111 3.46 -10.93 -10.04
CA ILE A 111 2.60 -12.00 -9.54
C ILE A 111 1.26 -11.41 -9.10
N PRO A 112 0.11 -11.92 -9.57
CA PRO A 112 -1.19 -11.43 -9.12
C PRO A 112 -1.40 -11.63 -7.62
N TRP A 113 -2.05 -10.70 -6.96
CA TRP A 113 -2.22 -10.64 -5.50
C TRP A 113 -2.87 -11.90 -4.89
N ASN A 114 -3.87 -12.47 -5.58
CA ASN A 114 -4.50 -13.73 -5.16
C ASN A 114 -3.54 -14.92 -5.23
N VAL A 115 -2.63 -14.92 -6.21
CA VAL A 115 -1.62 -15.97 -6.35
C VAL A 115 -0.57 -15.83 -5.25
N VAL A 116 -0.16 -14.60 -4.91
CA VAL A 116 0.75 -14.33 -3.79
C VAL A 116 0.20 -14.91 -2.49
N GLY A 117 -1.07 -14.60 -2.16
CA GLY A 117 -1.72 -15.15 -0.97
C GLY A 117 -1.76 -16.68 -0.94
N ALA A 118 -2.09 -17.31 -2.09
CA ALA A 118 -2.14 -18.77 -2.21
C ALA A 118 -0.75 -19.43 -2.10
N MET A 119 0.26 -18.84 -2.74
CA MET A 119 1.65 -19.31 -2.63
C MET A 119 2.14 -19.27 -1.19
N TRP A 120 1.92 -18.14 -0.51
CA TRP A 120 2.34 -17.97 0.88
C TRP A 120 1.56 -18.83 1.85
N ASN A 121 0.28 -19.13 1.57
CA ASN A 121 -0.51 -20.06 2.37
C ASN A 121 0.14 -21.45 2.38
N ILE A 122 0.56 -21.97 1.21
CA ILE A 122 1.26 -23.25 1.12
C ILE A 122 2.68 -23.17 1.71
N PHE A 123 3.42 -22.11 1.37
CA PHE A 123 4.81 -21.91 1.80
C PHE A 123 4.96 -21.82 3.32
N ALA A 124 3.96 -21.25 4.00
CA ALA A 124 3.98 -21.03 5.44
C ALA A 124 3.33 -22.15 6.26
N LEU A 125 2.76 -23.22 5.62
CA LEU A 125 2.15 -24.32 6.38
C LEU A 125 3.12 -24.93 7.41
N PRO A 126 2.69 -25.16 8.66
CA PRO A 126 3.58 -25.63 9.73
C PRO A 126 4.25 -26.97 9.47
N GLU A 127 3.54 -27.89 8.81
CA GLU A 127 4.00 -29.27 8.63
C GLU A 127 4.74 -29.50 7.32
N ILE A 128 4.24 -28.92 6.22
CA ILE A 128 4.72 -29.20 4.84
C ILE A 128 5.29 -27.98 4.13
N GLY A 129 4.99 -26.77 4.62
CA GLY A 129 5.48 -25.53 4.03
C GLY A 129 6.96 -25.33 4.33
N PHE A 130 7.70 -24.82 3.35
CA PHE A 130 9.13 -24.58 3.52
C PHE A 130 9.44 -23.65 4.71
N LEU A 131 8.71 -22.53 4.83
CA LEU A 131 8.89 -21.59 5.94
C LEU A 131 8.46 -22.21 7.27
N GLY A 132 7.23 -22.75 7.34
CA GLY A 132 6.68 -23.28 8.59
C GLY A 132 7.46 -24.49 9.11
N ASN A 133 7.74 -25.45 8.25
CA ASN A 133 8.52 -26.63 8.63
C ASN A 133 9.96 -26.26 9.04
N THR A 134 10.60 -25.30 8.34
CA THR A 134 11.95 -24.84 8.72
C THR A 134 11.95 -24.18 10.09
N LEU A 135 11.01 -23.26 10.36
CA LEU A 135 10.91 -22.62 11.68
C LEU A 135 10.68 -23.64 12.79
N ASN A 136 9.78 -24.59 12.58
CA ASN A 136 9.49 -25.63 13.57
C ASN A 136 10.69 -26.60 13.77
N SER A 137 11.44 -26.93 12.71
CA SER A 137 12.61 -27.80 12.81
C SER A 137 13.78 -27.17 13.60
N ILE A 138 13.88 -25.84 13.63
CA ILE A 138 14.88 -25.11 14.42
C ILE A 138 14.41 -24.76 15.84
N GLY A 139 13.20 -25.24 16.22
CA GLY A 139 12.69 -25.15 17.58
C GLY A 139 11.70 -24.03 17.88
N PHE A 140 11.20 -23.30 16.86
CA PHE A 140 10.07 -22.39 17.04
C PHE A 140 8.75 -23.18 17.00
N ASP A 141 7.77 -22.76 17.79
CA ASP A 141 6.41 -23.29 17.75
C ASP A 141 5.58 -22.40 16.82
N TYR A 142 5.85 -22.50 15.50
CA TYR A 142 5.23 -21.64 14.51
C TYR A 142 3.97 -22.26 13.91
N ASN A 143 2.86 -21.53 14.01
CA ASN A 143 1.59 -21.90 13.36
C ASN A 143 0.72 -20.66 13.07
N PHE A 144 0.82 -20.12 11.86
CA PHE A 144 0.07 -18.91 11.47
C PHE A 144 -1.45 -19.11 11.41
N THR A 145 -1.93 -20.35 11.36
CA THR A 145 -3.38 -20.63 11.38
C THR A 145 -3.99 -20.61 12.77
N GLN A 146 -3.16 -20.79 13.81
CA GLN A 146 -3.60 -20.89 15.21
C GLN A 146 -3.08 -19.75 16.09
N GLN A 147 -1.89 -19.22 15.79
CA GLN A 147 -1.24 -18.20 16.60
C GLN A 147 -1.31 -16.82 15.91
N SER A 148 -1.86 -15.84 16.64
CA SER A 148 -2.04 -14.46 16.11
C SER A 148 -0.72 -13.79 15.75
N GLY A 149 0.35 -14.02 16.53
CA GLY A 149 1.67 -13.46 16.26
C GLY A 149 2.26 -13.98 14.95
N ASP A 150 2.14 -15.30 14.72
CA ASP A 150 2.63 -15.93 13.50
C ASP A 150 1.83 -15.53 12.26
N ALA A 151 0.51 -15.34 12.42
CA ALA A 151 -0.33 -14.81 11.35
C ALA A 151 0.10 -13.40 10.93
N TRP A 152 0.40 -12.53 11.90
CA TRP A 152 0.96 -11.19 11.65
C TRP A 152 2.32 -11.26 10.99
N PHE A 153 3.23 -12.06 11.54
CA PHE A 153 4.57 -12.25 10.99
C PHE A 153 4.52 -12.70 9.53
N THR A 154 3.69 -13.71 9.23
CA THR A 154 3.56 -14.25 7.88
C THR A 154 2.95 -13.23 6.92
N THR A 155 1.92 -12.49 7.36
CA THR A 155 1.28 -11.44 6.55
C THR A 155 2.25 -10.30 6.25
N ILE A 156 3.04 -9.86 7.24
CA ILE A 156 4.07 -8.82 7.06
C ILE A 156 5.16 -9.32 6.12
N LEU A 157 5.66 -10.54 6.32
CA LEU A 157 6.74 -11.09 5.50
C LEU A 157 6.31 -11.27 4.04
N MET A 158 5.08 -11.70 3.81
CA MET A 158 4.46 -11.80 2.48
C MET A 158 4.39 -10.43 1.79
N ASP A 159 3.88 -9.41 2.47
CA ASP A 159 3.77 -8.05 1.92
C ASP A 159 5.16 -7.44 1.68
N VAL A 160 6.10 -7.60 2.62
CA VAL A 160 7.48 -7.15 2.47
C VAL A 160 8.13 -7.80 1.26
N TRP A 161 8.00 -9.12 1.09
CA TRP A 161 8.55 -9.81 -0.08
C TRP A 161 7.95 -9.30 -1.40
N HIS A 162 6.64 -9.13 -1.46
CA HIS A 162 5.93 -8.72 -2.69
C HIS A 162 6.26 -7.27 -3.06
N TRP A 163 6.14 -6.34 -2.11
CA TRP A 163 6.13 -4.91 -2.38
C TRP A 163 7.46 -4.19 -2.18
N THR A 164 8.46 -4.78 -1.54
CA THR A 164 9.80 -4.18 -1.45
C THR A 164 10.38 -3.90 -2.83
N SER A 165 10.04 -4.73 -3.80
CA SER A 165 10.43 -4.55 -5.21
C SER A 165 10.07 -3.16 -5.76
N LEU A 166 8.88 -2.63 -5.45
CA LEU A 166 8.47 -1.28 -5.86
C LEU A 166 9.39 -0.22 -5.26
N VAL A 167 9.70 -0.33 -3.98
CA VAL A 167 10.59 0.60 -3.29
C VAL A 167 12.01 0.54 -3.86
N VAL A 168 12.51 -0.67 -4.18
CA VAL A 168 13.81 -0.87 -4.84
C VAL A 168 13.85 -0.16 -6.18
N LEU A 169 12.86 -0.40 -7.05
CA LEU A 169 12.84 0.16 -8.39
C LEU A 169 12.75 1.68 -8.38
N LEU A 170 11.90 2.25 -7.53
CA LEU A 170 11.78 3.69 -7.36
C LEU A 170 13.07 4.31 -6.79
N SER A 171 13.64 3.68 -5.75
CA SER A 171 14.89 4.15 -5.15
C SER A 171 16.06 4.08 -6.15
N TYR A 172 16.15 3.00 -6.91
CA TYR A 172 17.17 2.85 -7.95
C TYR A 172 17.03 3.91 -9.05
N ALA A 173 15.80 4.20 -9.51
CA ALA A 173 15.54 5.28 -10.46
C ALA A 173 15.94 6.64 -9.86
N GLY A 174 15.62 6.88 -8.60
CA GLY A 174 16.02 8.08 -7.87
C GLY A 174 17.53 8.26 -7.78
N LEU A 175 18.25 7.20 -7.42
CA LEU A 175 19.73 7.21 -7.36
C LEU A 175 20.37 7.49 -8.72
N ASN A 176 19.84 6.90 -9.80
CA ASN A 176 20.37 7.10 -11.15
C ASN A 176 20.03 8.49 -11.74
N SER A 177 19.08 9.22 -11.16
CA SER A 177 18.77 10.60 -11.56
C SER A 177 19.75 11.63 -11.01
N ILE A 178 20.58 11.25 -10.03
CA ILE A 178 21.57 12.15 -9.40
C ILE A 178 22.73 12.37 -10.37
N GLN A 179 23.01 13.64 -10.66
CA GLN A 179 24.09 14.01 -11.58
C GLN A 179 25.46 13.57 -11.05
N PRO A 180 26.35 13.01 -11.90
CA PRO A 180 27.68 12.55 -11.50
C PRO A 180 28.55 13.65 -10.83
N ALA A 181 28.32 14.90 -11.19
CA ALA A 181 29.05 16.05 -10.62
C ALA A 181 28.96 16.13 -9.10
N TYR A 182 27.83 15.72 -8.47
CA TYR A 182 27.71 15.71 -7.02
C TYR A 182 28.64 14.68 -6.36
N TYR A 183 28.80 13.52 -7.00
CA TYR A 183 29.70 12.47 -6.50
C TYR A 183 31.16 12.84 -6.68
N GLN A 184 31.50 13.49 -7.82
CA GLN A 184 32.85 13.99 -8.09
C GLN A 184 33.27 15.08 -7.10
N ALA A 185 32.37 16.04 -6.78
CA ALA A 185 32.62 17.04 -5.77
C ALA A 185 32.86 16.41 -4.39
N ALA A 186 32.00 15.47 -3.98
CA ALA A 186 32.14 14.76 -2.71
C ALA A 186 33.45 13.95 -2.62
N GLU A 187 33.93 13.38 -3.73
CA GLU A 187 35.21 12.69 -3.81
C GLU A 187 36.39 13.65 -3.60
N ILE A 188 36.34 14.83 -4.21
CA ILE A 188 37.36 15.91 -4.01
C ILE A 188 37.38 16.36 -2.57
N ASP A 189 36.20 16.50 -1.93
CA ASP A 189 36.07 16.92 -0.53
C ASP A 189 36.43 15.78 0.47
N GLY A 190 36.76 14.60 0.00
CA GLY A 190 37.09 13.43 0.83
C GLY A 190 35.91 12.89 1.66
N ALA A 191 34.67 13.10 1.18
CA ALA A 191 33.46 12.68 1.88
C ALA A 191 33.38 11.14 2.01
N SER A 192 32.99 10.67 3.19
CA SER A 192 32.76 9.24 3.41
C SER A 192 31.51 8.74 2.67
N ARG A 193 31.38 7.40 2.48
CA ARG A 193 30.18 6.79 1.85
C ARG A 193 28.91 7.16 2.62
N TRP A 194 28.97 7.27 3.96
CA TRP A 194 27.86 7.66 4.80
C TRP A 194 27.47 9.14 4.61
N ASP A 195 28.47 10.03 4.43
CA ASP A 195 28.20 11.45 4.16
C ASP A 195 27.54 11.63 2.79
N ILE A 196 28.02 10.92 1.78
CA ILE A 196 27.39 10.90 0.45
C ILE A 196 25.93 10.45 0.55
N PHE A 197 25.65 9.36 1.26
CA PHE A 197 24.30 8.85 1.48
C PHE A 197 23.42 9.90 2.16
N ARG A 198 23.88 10.44 3.29
CA ARG A 198 23.10 11.34 4.13
C ARG A 198 22.87 12.72 3.51
N TYR A 199 23.90 13.30 2.88
CA TYR A 199 23.88 14.68 2.43
C TYR A 199 23.62 14.84 0.93
N ILE A 200 23.79 13.81 0.12
CA ILE A 200 23.57 13.85 -1.33
C ILE A 200 22.41 12.94 -1.73
N GLU A 201 22.52 11.63 -1.48
CA GLU A 201 21.58 10.65 -2.01
C GLU A 201 20.18 10.82 -1.40
N ILE A 202 20.04 10.80 -0.08
CA ILE A 202 18.74 10.97 0.59
C ILE A 202 18.06 12.30 0.25
N PRO A 203 18.72 13.46 0.32
CA PRO A 203 18.09 14.74 -0.05
C PRO A 203 17.68 14.81 -1.52
N LYS A 204 18.50 14.30 -2.43
CA LYS A 204 18.18 14.30 -3.88
C LYS A 204 17.06 13.32 -4.24
N MET A 205 16.95 12.21 -3.51
CA MET A 205 15.88 11.23 -3.67
C MET A 205 14.58 11.61 -2.97
N LYS A 206 14.54 12.66 -2.17
CA LYS A 206 13.41 13.01 -1.30
C LYS A 206 12.05 12.93 -2.02
N LYS A 207 11.93 13.50 -3.22
CA LYS A 207 10.68 13.46 -4.02
C LYS A 207 10.25 12.03 -4.36
N VAL A 208 11.20 11.21 -4.80
CA VAL A 208 10.94 9.82 -5.17
C VAL A 208 10.60 8.98 -3.95
N LEU A 209 11.29 9.19 -2.83
CA LEU A 209 11.01 8.50 -1.57
C LEU A 209 9.64 8.90 -1.01
N THR A 210 9.27 10.18 -1.07
CA THR A 210 7.93 10.63 -0.67
C THR A 210 6.85 9.98 -1.54
N LEU A 211 7.09 9.87 -2.86
CA LEU A 211 6.17 9.15 -3.76
C LEU A 211 6.09 7.65 -3.41
N ALA A 212 7.22 7.01 -3.12
CA ALA A 212 7.25 5.61 -2.71
C ALA A 212 6.45 5.38 -1.42
N ILE A 213 6.64 6.25 -0.42
CA ILE A 213 5.88 6.20 0.84
C ILE A 213 4.39 6.38 0.58
N LEU A 214 4.00 7.36 -0.23
CA LEU A 214 2.60 7.62 -0.56
C LEU A 214 1.94 6.41 -1.24
N LEU A 215 2.58 5.87 -2.28
CA LEU A 215 2.08 4.70 -2.99
C LEU A 215 1.93 3.51 -2.05
N ARG A 216 2.97 3.21 -1.24
CA ARG A 216 2.92 2.08 -0.29
C ARG A 216 1.90 2.30 0.83
N PHE A 217 1.72 3.53 1.29
CA PHE A 217 0.66 3.85 2.24
C PHE A 217 -0.72 3.53 1.63
N MET A 218 -0.99 4.02 0.41
CA MET A 218 -2.26 3.78 -0.26
C MET A 218 -2.52 2.28 -0.47
N ASP A 219 -1.54 1.55 -1.01
CA ASP A 219 -1.66 0.12 -1.28
C ASP A 219 -1.88 -0.68 0.02
N SER A 220 -1.10 -0.38 1.06
CA SER A 220 -1.23 -1.08 2.34
C SER A 220 -2.57 -0.82 3.03
N PHE A 221 -3.13 0.37 2.86
CA PHE A 221 -4.48 0.65 3.35
C PHE A 221 -5.55 -0.08 2.56
N MET A 222 -5.31 -0.44 1.31
CA MET A 222 -6.24 -1.19 0.46
C MET A 222 -5.99 -2.70 0.48
N ILE A 223 -5.07 -3.19 1.32
CA ILE A 223 -4.72 -4.61 1.38
C ILE A 223 -5.93 -5.46 1.76
N TYR A 224 -6.35 -6.33 0.85
CA TYR A 224 -7.49 -7.22 1.03
C TYR A 224 -7.19 -8.64 0.60
N THR A 225 -6.78 -8.82 -0.65
CA THR A 225 -6.73 -10.13 -1.31
C THR A 225 -5.72 -11.06 -0.65
N GLU A 226 -4.53 -10.56 -0.34
CA GLU A 226 -3.45 -11.37 0.24
C GLU A 226 -3.80 -11.88 1.65
N PRO A 227 -4.19 -11.03 2.63
CA PRO A 227 -4.58 -11.52 3.94
C PRO A 227 -5.89 -12.32 3.92
N PHE A 228 -6.81 -12.05 2.97
CA PHE A 228 -8.02 -12.85 2.80
C PHE A 228 -7.67 -14.28 2.39
N VAL A 229 -6.81 -14.47 1.40
CA VAL A 229 -6.40 -15.79 0.90
C VAL A 229 -5.50 -16.50 1.90
N LEU A 230 -4.62 -15.77 2.60
CA LEU A 230 -3.67 -16.34 3.55
C LEU A 230 -4.38 -16.84 4.83
N THR A 231 -5.19 -16.00 5.48
CA THR A 231 -5.72 -16.24 6.82
C THR A 231 -7.23 -16.07 6.93
N GLY A 232 -7.89 -15.46 5.93
CA GLY A 232 -9.30 -15.04 6.03
C GLY A 232 -9.56 -14.01 7.13
N GLY A 233 -8.48 -13.36 7.66
CA GLY A 233 -8.53 -12.44 8.80
C GLY A 233 -8.29 -13.09 10.16
N GLY A 234 -8.01 -14.42 10.18
CA GLY A 234 -7.75 -15.21 11.40
C GLY A 234 -6.28 -15.19 11.86
N PRO A 235 -5.97 -15.97 12.95
CA PRO A 235 -6.93 -16.62 13.85
C PRO A 235 -7.78 -15.62 14.65
N GLY A 236 -9.01 -15.97 14.95
CA GLY A 236 -9.98 -15.02 15.50
C GLY A 236 -10.19 -13.82 14.58
N ASN A 237 -9.74 -12.64 14.96
CA ASN A 237 -9.74 -11.42 14.13
C ASN A 237 -8.34 -10.78 14.04
N ALA A 238 -7.28 -11.55 14.26
CA ALA A 238 -5.93 -11.03 14.39
C ALA A 238 -5.45 -10.26 13.16
N THR A 239 -5.74 -10.76 11.95
CA THR A 239 -5.38 -10.15 10.68
C THR A 239 -6.60 -9.57 9.95
N ASN A 240 -7.70 -9.30 10.69
CA ASN A 240 -8.88 -8.68 10.12
C ASN A 240 -8.68 -7.16 10.03
N PHE A 241 -8.00 -6.73 8.97
CA PHE A 241 -7.75 -5.32 8.66
C PHE A 241 -9.04 -4.58 8.28
N LEU A 242 -9.00 -3.25 8.28
CA LEU A 242 -10.18 -2.43 7.99
C LEU A 242 -10.79 -2.72 6.61
N SER A 243 -9.94 -2.86 5.58
CA SER A 243 -10.35 -3.22 4.22
C SER A 243 -11.05 -4.60 4.16
N LEU A 244 -10.51 -5.58 4.89
CA LEU A 244 -11.06 -6.93 4.97
C LEU A 244 -12.39 -6.93 5.72
N ASP A 245 -12.48 -6.19 6.81
CA ASP A 245 -13.68 -6.05 7.63
C ASP A 245 -14.82 -5.40 6.84
N LEU A 246 -14.48 -4.34 6.08
CA LEU A 246 -15.42 -3.67 5.18
C LEU A 246 -16.01 -4.61 4.13
N VAL A 247 -15.16 -5.40 3.46
CA VAL A 247 -15.62 -6.34 2.43
C VAL A 247 -16.47 -7.46 3.04
N LYS A 248 -16.12 -7.96 4.21
CA LYS A 248 -16.95 -8.94 4.95
C LYS A 248 -18.33 -8.36 5.29
N MET A 249 -18.40 -7.12 5.72
CA MET A 249 -19.66 -6.44 6.03
C MET A 249 -20.50 -6.25 4.76
N ALA A 250 -19.90 -5.72 3.69
CA ALA A 250 -20.60 -5.42 2.45
C ALA A 250 -21.04 -6.66 1.68
N LEU A 251 -20.13 -7.62 1.45
CA LEU A 251 -20.37 -8.77 0.58
C LEU A 251 -20.66 -10.06 1.33
N GLY A 252 -20.13 -10.21 2.55
CA GLY A 252 -20.37 -11.41 3.36
C GLY A 252 -21.68 -11.34 4.16
N GLN A 253 -21.99 -10.17 4.71
CA GLN A 253 -23.19 -9.96 5.53
C GLN A 253 -24.32 -9.25 4.74
N PHE A 254 -24.03 -8.67 3.58
CA PHE A 254 -24.93 -7.85 2.77
C PHE A 254 -25.49 -6.66 3.54
N ASP A 255 -24.76 -6.15 4.53
CA ASP A 255 -25.13 -5.02 5.36
C ASP A 255 -24.59 -3.73 4.71
N LEU A 256 -25.29 -3.29 3.66
CA LEU A 256 -24.78 -2.26 2.74
C LEU A 256 -24.78 -0.86 3.35
N GLY A 257 -25.74 -0.52 4.22
CA GLY A 257 -25.81 0.80 4.86
C GLY A 257 -24.58 1.10 5.75
N PRO A 258 -24.33 0.30 6.79
CA PRO A 258 -23.15 0.43 7.62
C PRO A 258 -21.83 0.26 6.84
N ALA A 259 -21.78 -0.67 5.88
CA ALA A 259 -20.60 -0.87 5.04
C ALA A 259 -20.29 0.37 4.19
N ALA A 260 -21.31 1.02 3.64
CA ALA A 260 -21.16 2.26 2.88
C ALA A 260 -20.69 3.42 3.76
N ALA A 261 -21.26 3.57 4.97
CA ALA A 261 -20.79 4.56 5.92
C ALA A 261 -19.34 4.34 6.35
N MET A 262 -18.97 3.08 6.64
CA MET A 262 -17.58 2.69 6.93
C MET A 262 -16.65 2.97 5.75
N SER A 263 -17.10 2.71 4.52
CA SER A 263 -16.37 2.98 3.28
C SER A 263 -16.05 4.47 3.11
N LEU A 264 -17.03 5.35 3.39
CA LEU A 264 -16.82 6.80 3.32
C LEU A 264 -15.85 7.30 4.39
N ILE A 265 -15.97 6.84 5.62
CA ILE A 265 -15.01 7.17 6.69
C ILE A 265 -13.61 6.75 6.27
N TYR A 266 -13.47 5.53 5.77
CA TYR A 266 -12.21 4.98 5.29
C TYR A 266 -11.63 5.81 4.14
N PHE A 267 -12.45 6.13 3.15
CA PHE A 267 -12.07 7.00 2.02
C PHE A 267 -11.57 8.36 2.50
N LEU A 268 -12.26 8.99 3.46
CA LEU A 268 -11.85 10.29 4.01
C LEU A 268 -10.51 10.21 4.76
N ILE A 269 -10.23 9.11 5.48
CA ILE A 269 -8.94 8.88 6.13
C ILE A 269 -7.82 8.81 5.09
N VAL A 270 -7.99 8.00 4.05
CA VAL A 270 -7.00 7.86 2.97
C VAL A 270 -6.79 9.21 2.26
N LEU A 271 -7.88 9.91 1.93
CA LEU A 271 -7.83 11.21 1.27
C LEU A 271 -7.09 12.25 2.12
N LEU A 272 -7.34 12.30 3.43
CA LEU A 272 -6.64 13.19 4.35
C LEU A 272 -5.12 12.93 4.33
N VAL A 273 -4.72 11.68 4.43
CA VAL A 273 -3.30 11.31 4.41
C VAL A 273 -2.68 11.64 3.05
N CYS A 274 -3.34 11.31 1.94
CA CYS A 274 -2.88 11.68 0.60
C CYS A 274 -2.72 13.19 0.44
N TRP A 275 -3.66 13.98 0.97
CA TRP A 275 -3.59 15.43 0.94
C TRP A 275 -2.41 15.99 1.74
N ILE A 276 -2.12 15.40 2.91
CA ILE A 276 -0.94 15.75 3.71
C ILE A 276 0.35 15.50 2.92
N PHE A 277 0.51 14.31 2.33
CA PHE A 277 1.67 13.98 1.51
C PHE A 277 1.81 14.90 0.29
N TYR A 278 0.70 15.16 -0.41
CA TYR A 278 0.68 16.09 -1.54
C TYR A 278 1.13 17.50 -1.12
N SER A 279 0.63 17.99 0.01
CA SER A 279 0.99 19.31 0.52
C SER A 279 2.48 19.41 0.89
N ILE A 280 3.07 18.33 1.41
CA ILE A 280 4.51 18.25 1.69
C ILE A 280 5.32 18.31 0.38
N MET A 281 4.89 17.57 -0.64
CA MET A 281 5.57 17.56 -1.96
C MET A 281 5.54 18.93 -2.63
N MET A 282 4.38 19.61 -2.63
CA MET A 282 4.22 20.92 -3.27
C MET A 282 4.98 22.04 -2.56
N LYS A 283 5.17 21.96 -1.24
CA LYS A 283 5.98 22.93 -0.48
C LYS A 283 7.45 22.96 -0.91
N ASP A 284 7.97 21.81 -1.34
CA ASP A 284 9.34 21.70 -1.82
C ASP A 284 9.52 22.29 -3.24
N GLU A 285 8.47 22.34 -4.06
CA GLU A 285 8.51 22.92 -5.41
C GLU A 285 8.48 24.46 -5.41
N GLY A 286 7.85 25.06 -4.40
CA GLY A 286 7.79 26.53 -4.26
C GLY A 286 9.05 27.17 -3.65
N ARG A 287 10.09 26.37 -3.35
CA ARG A 287 11.37 26.85 -2.78
C ARG A 287 12.55 26.78 -3.75
N VAL A 288 12.29 26.51 -5.05
CA VAL A 288 13.33 26.51 -6.12
C VAL A 288 13.23 27.78 -6.95
#